data_1d0c34c6d00a219ce2f27527555e5142
#
_entry.id   1d0c34c6d00a219ce2f27527555e5142
#
_cell.length_a   1.000
_cell.length_b   1.000
_cell.length_c   1.000
_cell.angle_alpha   90.00
_cell.angle_beta   90.00
_cell.angle_gamma   90.00
#
_symmetry.space_group_name_H-M   'P 1'
#
loop_
_entity.id
_entity.type
_entity.pdbx_description
1 polymer ?
#
loop_
_entity_poly.entity_id
_entity_poly.type
_entity_poly.pdbx_seq_one_letter_code
_entity_poly.pdbx_strand_id
1 'polypeptide(L)'
;MRKAVFIFITFILVAVSIDWIHSCADLKSHKEVFGRYLTYADMYEYRDKDYDYVVRVPSFFNAQSDSLREEKGRMRFEYGDQWITLVIESHVMNNNGMSIQAGKDSLAQVLHATDSRMGEDSFTLSGPQCENGSRIDGYSYYTKVVANHKLWFVYTMIYPDDYKDVLTRLFKEIDDLQVWERL
;
A
#
# COMPACT_ATOMS: atom_id res chain seq x y z
N MET A 1 -63.46 8.01 6.73
CA MET A 1 -62.28 8.90 6.59
C MET A 1 -61.06 8.45 7.40
N ARG A 2 -61.12 8.16 8.71
CA ARG A 2 -59.95 7.76 9.53
C ARG A 2 -59.21 6.51 9.01
N LYS A 3 -59.89 5.48 8.52
CA LYS A 3 -59.25 4.27 7.99
C LYS A 3 -58.46 4.52 6.69
N ALA A 4 -58.97 5.36 5.79
CA ALA A 4 -58.27 5.69 4.53
C ALA A 4 -57.04 6.53 4.78
N VAL A 5 -57.07 7.44 5.75
CA VAL A 5 -55.88 8.24 6.16
C VAL A 5 -54.80 7.32 6.76
N PHE A 6 -55.21 6.35 7.58
CA PHE A 6 -54.25 5.43 8.18
C PHE A 6 -53.59 4.53 7.12
N ILE A 7 -54.33 4.01 6.15
CA ILE A 7 -53.79 3.23 5.03
C ILE A 7 -52.81 4.08 4.21
N PHE A 8 -53.13 5.34 3.93
CA PHE A 8 -52.25 6.25 3.17
C PHE A 8 -50.95 6.56 3.89
N ILE A 9 -51.01 6.83 5.21
CA ILE A 9 -49.82 7.03 6.04
C ILE A 9 -48.94 5.78 6.07
N THR A 10 -49.51 4.60 6.23
CA THR A 10 -48.78 3.33 6.22
C THR A 10 -48.07 3.12 4.88
N PHE A 11 -48.76 3.42 3.76
CA PHE A 11 -48.18 3.29 2.42
C PHE A 11 -47.00 4.23 2.22
N ILE A 12 -47.08 5.50 2.68
CA ILE A 12 -45.97 6.46 2.64
C ILE A 12 -44.78 5.96 3.48
N LEU A 13 -45.00 5.48 4.69
CA LEU A 13 -43.95 4.97 5.57
C LEU A 13 -43.23 3.77 4.93
N VAL A 14 -43.98 2.85 4.31
CA VAL A 14 -43.38 1.70 3.60
C VAL A 14 -42.58 2.16 2.39
N ALA A 15 -43.08 3.10 1.58
CA ALA A 15 -42.36 3.63 0.43
C ALA A 15 -41.05 4.32 0.84
N VAL A 16 -41.06 5.18 1.88
CA VAL A 16 -39.86 5.84 2.43
C VAL A 16 -38.87 4.83 2.99
N SER A 17 -39.36 3.75 3.65
CA SER A 17 -38.49 2.70 4.16
C SER A 17 -37.80 1.91 3.05
N ILE A 18 -38.51 1.66 1.94
CA ILE A 18 -37.96 0.99 0.75
C ILE A 18 -36.88 1.86 0.08
N ASP A 19 -37.16 3.16 -0.11
CA ASP A 19 -36.18 4.10 -0.67
C ASP A 19 -34.93 4.21 0.22
N TRP A 20 -35.11 4.22 1.54
CA TRP A 20 -33.96 4.25 2.46
C TRP A 20 -33.15 2.95 2.38
N ILE A 21 -33.78 1.78 2.34
CA ILE A 21 -33.09 0.49 2.21
C ILE A 21 -32.33 0.43 0.87
N HIS A 22 -32.92 0.89 -0.24
CA HIS A 22 -32.24 0.98 -1.53
C HIS A 22 -31.06 1.96 -1.50
N SER A 23 -31.23 3.14 -0.89
CA SER A 23 -30.14 4.11 -0.73
C SER A 23 -28.99 3.57 0.13
N CYS A 24 -29.29 2.79 1.17
CA CYS A 24 -28.27 2.15 2.00
C CYS A 24 -27.60 0.96 1.27
N ALA A 25 -28.33 0.23 0.41
CA ALA A 25 -27.77 -0.87 -0.36
C ALA A 25 -26.84 -0.40 -1.50
N ASP A 26 -27.05 0.81 -2.02
CA ASP A 26 -26.18 1.42 -3.04
C ASP A 26 -24.96 2.16 -2.47
N LEU A 27 -24.83 2.28 -1.15
CA LEU A 27 -23.64 2.84 -0.50
C LEU A 27 -22.50 1.83 -0.63
N LYS A 28 -21.69 2.01 -1.68
CA LYS A 28 -20.42 1.28 -1.81
C LYS A 28 -19.57 1.53 -0.58
N SER A 29 -18.97 0.48 -0.06
CA SER A 29 -18.02 0.63 1.05
C SER A 29 -16.87 1.56 0.62
N HIS A 30 -16.31 2.32 1.56
CA HIS A 30 -15.14 3.16 1.30
C HIS A 30 -14.03 2.37 0.59
N LYS A 31 -13.82 1.13 1.00
CA LYS A 31 -12.87 0.19 0.40
C LYS A 31 -13.10 -0.04 -1.10
N GLU A 32 -14.34 -0.25 -1.53
CA GLU A 32 -14.69 -0.47 -2.95
C GLU A 32 -14.48 0.81 -3.77
N VAL A 33 -14.85 1.95 -3.21
CA VAL A 33 -14.62 3.26 -3.86
C VAL A 33 -13.13 3.53 -4.01
N PHE A 34 -12.36 3.32 -2.95
CA PHE A 34 -10.90 3.46 -2.96
C PHE A 34 -10.25 2.50 -3.97
N GLY A 35 -10.63 1.22 -3.96
CA GLY A 35 -10.09 0.22 -4.90
C GLY A 35 -10.35 0.60 -6.37
N ARG A 36 -11.53 1.12 -6.67
CA ARG A 36 -11.86 1.64 -8.00
C ARG A 36 -11.01 2.87 -8.33
N TYR A 37 -10.90 3.81 -7.42
CA TYR A 37 -10.06 5.00 -7.61
C TYR A 37 -8.60 4.62 -7.88
N LEU A 38 -8.06 3.71 -7.09
CA LEU A 38 -6.71 3.19 -7.28
C LEU A 38 -6.52 2.52 -8.65
N THR A 39 -7.51 1.75 -9.11
CA THR A 39 -7.44 1.03 -10.40
C THR A 39 -7.25 1.99 -11.58
N TYR A 40 -7.86 3.17 -11.54
CA TYR A 40 -7.82 4.16 -12.63
C TYR A 40 -6.91 5.36 -12.36
N ALA A 41 -6.22 5.39 -11.23
CA ALA A 41 -5.35 6.50 -10.87
C ALA A 41 -4.18 6.61 -11.86
N ASP A 42 -3.79 7.83 -12.17
CA ASP A 42 -2.54 8.10 -12.85
C ASP A 42 -1.36 7.73 -11.94
N MET A 43 -0.29 7.20 -12.51
CA MET A 43 0.94 6.86 -11.80
C MET A 43 2.00 7.90 -12.10
N TYR A 44 2.61 8.45 -11.05
CA TYR A 44 3.77 9.32 -11.17
C TYR A 44 5.05 8.54 -10.99
N GLU A 45 6.05 8.88 -11.79
CA GLU A 45 7.39 8.33 -11.71
C GLU A 45 8.31 9.29 -10.96
N TYR A 46 8.85 8.83 -9.86
CA TYR A 46 9.85 9.56 -9.10
C TYR A 46 11.20 8.91 -9.30
N ARG A 47 12.14 9.66 -9.87
CA ARG A 47 13.51 9.20 -10.07
C ARG A 47 14.41 9.68 -8.94
N ASP A 48 15.10 8.75 -8.30
CA ASP A 48 16.15 9.09 -7.36
C ASP A 48 17.39 9.60 -8.12
N LYS A 49 17.95 10.75 -7.66
CA LYS A 49 19.04 11.42 -8.35
C LYS A 49 20.40 10.82 -8.02
N ASP A 50 20.53 10.19 -6.86
CA ASP A 50 21.78 9.64 -6.37
C ASP A 50 22.06 8.24 -6.93
N TYR A 51 20.99 7.41 -7.05
CA TYR A 51 21.10 6.00 -7.40
C TYR A 51 20.40 5.62 -8.71
N ASP A 52 19.76 6.59 -9.38
CA ASP A 52 19.13 6.44 -10.70
C ASP A 52 18.11 5.29 -10.79
N TYR A 53 17.32 5.08 -9.75
CA TYR A 53 16.20 4.16 -9.80
C TYR A 53 14.86 4.92 -9.80
N VAL A 54 13.80 4.26 -10.24
CA VAL A 54 12.48 4.86 -10.40
C VAL A 54 11.47 4.16 -9.50
N VAL A 55 10.70 4.96 -8.78
CA VAL A 55 9.55 4.53 -7.99
C VAL A 55 8.28 5.05 -8.63
N ARG A 56 7.28 4.19 -8.80
CA ARG A 56 5.98 4.55 -9.35
C ARG A 56 4.92 4.51 -8.27
N VAL A 57 4.24 5.63 -8.08
CA VAL A 57 3.18 5.79 -7.08
C VAL A 57 1.95 6.46 -7.67
N PRO A 58 0.74 6.19 -7.16
CA PRO A 58 -0.46 6.89 -7.59
C PRO A 58 -0.33 8.40 -7.37
N SER A 59 -0.88 9.18 -8.29
CA SER A 59 -0.79 10.66 -8.28
C SER A 59 -1.38 11.33 -7.04
N PHE A 60 -2.22 10.62 -6.30
CA PHE A 60 -2.84 11.12 -5.08
C PHE A 60 -2.03 10.85 -3.80
N PHE A 61 -0.86 10.19 -3.90
CA PHE A 61 0.07 10.07 -2.79
C PHE A 61 0.89 11.36 -2.64
N ASN A 62 1.07 11.79 -1.42
CA ASN A 62 1.90 12.95 -1.08
C ASN A 62 3.35 12.49 -0.91
N ALA A 63 4.26 13.05 -1.70
CA ALA A 63 5.70 12.82 -1.52
C ALA A 63 6.21 13.59 -0.30
N GLN A 64 7.02 12.94 0.52
CA GLN A 64 7.74 13.64 1.58
C GLN A 64 8.73 14.64 0.96
N SER A 65 8.79 15.85 1.52
CA SER A 65 9.71 16.89 1.04
C SER A 65 11.18 16.43 1.13
N ASP A 66 11.98 16.78 0.11
CA ASP A 66 13.41 16.50 0.09
C ASP A 66 14.16 17.08 1.31
N SER A 67 13.63 18.16 1.91
CA SER A 67 14.19 18.76 3.12
C SER A 67 14.03 17.88 4.38
N LEU A 68 13.15 16.89 4.34
CA LEU A 68 12.91 15.93 5.42
C LEU A 68 13.61 14.58 5.17
N ARG A 69 14.38 14.46 4.08
CA ARG A 69 15.17 13.26 3.81
C ARG A 69 16.32 13.17 4.80
N GLU A 70 16.30 12.17 5.64
CA GLU A 70 17.40 11.87 6.56
C GLU A 70 18.59 11.20 5.87
N GLU A 71 18.32 10.45 4.79
CA GLU A 71 19.29 9.63 4.08
C GLU A 71 19.17 9.75 2.56
N LYS A 72 20.33 9.70 1.87
CA LYS A 72 20.36 9.62 0.40
C LYS A 72 19.71 8.31 -0.07
N GLY A 73 19.00 8.39 -1.19
CA GLY A 73 18.33 7.22 -1.77
C GLY A 73 17.08 6.77 -1.01
N ARG A 74 16.55 7.61 -0.12
CA ARG A 74 15.28 7.34 0.56
C ARG A 74 14.18 8.24 0.02
N MET A 75 13.05 7.64 -0.33
CA MET A 75 11.83 8.33 -0.73
C MET A 75 10.66 7.75 0.06
N ARG A 76 9.76 8.64 0.50
CA ARG A 76 8.55 8.27 1.23
C ARG A 76 7.35 8.97 0.63
N PHE A 77 6.29 8.22 0.43
CA PHE A 77 5.01 8.69 -0.08
C PHE A 77 3.90 8.22 0.86
N GLU A 78 2.94 9.06 1.09
CA GLU A 78 1.85 8.77 2.01
C GLU A 78 0.49 9.18 1.40
N TYR A 79 -0.48 8.32 1.56
CA TYR A 79 -1.88 8.62 1.38
C TYR A 79 -2.59 8.42 2.71
N GLY A 80 -3.37 9.41 3.13
CA GLY A 80 -4.16 9.32 4.35
C GLY A 80 -5.48 10.06 4.18
N ASP A 81 -6.55 9.42 4.66
CA ASP A 81 -7.85 10.02 4.81
C ASP A 81 -8.43 9.66 6.20
N GLN A 82 -9.72 9.91 6.42
CA GLN A 82 -10.36 9.59 7.70
C GLN A 82 -10.50 8.08 8.00
N TRP A 83 -10.21 7.21 7.03
CA TRP A 83 -10.44 5.76 7.11
C TRP A 83 -9.16 4.95 7.08
N ILE A 84 -8.19 5.35 6.27
CA ILE A 84 -6.96 4.59 6.05
C ILE A 84 -5.74 5.48 5.95
N THR A 85 -4.60 4.88 6.29
CA THR A 85 -3.27 5.41 5.95
C THR A 85 -2.50 4.34 5.18
N LEU A 86 -1.93 4.73 4.04
CA LEU A 86 -1.04 3.91 3.23
C LEU A 86 0.31 4.62 3.14
N VAL A 87 1.38 3.88 3.33
CA VAL A 87 2.75 4.40 3.21
C VAL A 87 3.50 3.58 2.19
N ILE A 88 4.15 4.24 1.26
CA ILE A 88 5.11 3.64 0.33
C ILE A 88 6.47 4.24 0.62
N GLU A 89 7.45 3.39 0.86
CA GLU A 89 8.81 3.78 1.18
C GLU A 89 9.80 3.07 0.27
N SER A 90 10.78 3.78 -0.24
CA SER A 90 11.92 3.17 -0.90
C SER A 90 13.22 3.69 -0.29
N HIS A 91 14.21 2.83 -0.20
CA HIS A 91 15.55 3.23 0.23
C HIS A 91 16.62 2.33 -0.38
N VAL A 92 17.82 2.86 -0.44
CA VAL A 92 19.01 2.15 -0.91
C VAL A 92 19.95 1.90 0.25
N MET A 93 20.38 0.66 0.39
CA MET A 93 21.31 0.27 1.45
C MET A 93 22.46 -0.57 0.91
N ASN A 94 23.62 -0.54 1.60
CA ASN A 94 24.75 -1.40 1.26
C ASN A 94 24.47 -2.83 1.71
N ASN A 95 24.73 -3.81 0.84
CA ASN A 95 24.53 -5.23 1.17
C ASN A 95 25.66 -5.81 2.02
N ASN A 96 26.72 -5.03 2.28
CA ASN A 96 27.88 -5.44 3.09
C ASN A 96 28.50 -6.79 2.67
N GLY A 97 28.40 -7.13 1.38
CA GLY A 97 28.90 -8.39 0.85
C GLY A 97 28.04 -9.62 1.20
N MET A 98 26.87 -9.44 1.79
CA MET A 98 25.94 -10.55 2.04
C MET A 98 25.39 -11.10 0.73
N SER A 99 25.22 -12.42 0.67
CA SER A 99 24.46 -13.04 -0.40
C SER A 99 22.98 -12.67 -0.28
N ILE A 100 22.26 -12.73 -1.41
CA ILE A 100 20.83 -12.43 -1.43
C ILE A 100 20.02 -13.34 -0.49
N GLN A 101 20.41 -14.60 -0.38
CA GLN A 101 19.78 -15.54 0.55
C GLN A 101 20.01 -15.13 2.02
N ALA A 102 21.25 -14.83 2.39
CA ALA A 102 21.58 -14.37 3.75
C ALA A 102 20.87 -13.08 4.11
N GLY A 103 20.77 -12.15 3.14
CA GLY A 103 20.04 -10.90 3.31
C GLY A 103 18.55 -11.12 3.51
N LYS A 104 17.93 -12.01 2.70
CA LYS A 104 16.53 -12.38 2.86
C LYS A 104 16.27 -12.94 4.27
N ASP A 105 17.09 -13.88 4.71
CA ASP A 105 16.90 -14.55 6.01
C ASP A 105 17.07 -13.54 7.18
N SER A 106 18.07 -12.67 7.09
CA SER A 106 18.31 -11.61 8.07
C SER A 106 17.15 -10.61 8.13
N LEU A 107 16.71 -10.08 6.97
CA LEU A 107 15.59 -9.14 6.92
C LEU A 107 14.28 -9.78 7.33
N ALA A 108 14.03 -11.04 6.96
CA ALA A 108 12.84 -11.76 7.38
C ALA A 108 12.75 -11.88 8.91
N GLN A 109 13.87 -12.12 9.58
CA GLN A 109 13.92 -12.15 11.04
C GLN A 109 13.67 -10.77 11.66
N VAL A 110 14.32 -9.73 11.16
CA VAL A 110 14.20 -8.36 11.68
C VAL A 110 12.79 -7.82 11.49
N LEU A 111 12.18 -8.07 10.33
CA LEU A 111 10.85 -7.60 9.97
C LEU A 111 9.73 -8.52 10.45
N HIS A 112 10.04 -9.63 11.13
CA HIS A 112 9.05 -10.63 11.53
C HIS A 112 8.19 -11.12 10.36
N ALA A 113 8.83 -11.41 9.21
CA ALA A 113 8.14 -11.83 8.02
C ALA A 113 7.41 -13.17 8.22
N THR A 114 6.17 -13.23 7.76
CA THR A 114 5.35 -14.45 7.79
C THR A 114 5.30 -15.15 6.44
N ASP A 115 5.63 -14.45 5.36
CA ASP A 115 5.78 -15.00 4.01
C ASP A 115 7.00 -14.40 3.31
N SER A 116 7.65 -15.20 2.48
CA SER A 116 8.82 -14.79 1.69
C SER A 116 8.89 -15.54 0.38
N ARG A 117 9.33 -14.85 -0.67
CA ARG A 117 9.58 -15.44 -1.99
C ARG A 117 10.94 -15.01 -2.48
N MET A 118 11.63 -15.93 -3.17
CA MET A 118 12.94 -15.67 -3.75
C MET A 118 12.81 -15.57 -5.26
N GLY A 119 13.42 -14.55 -5.87
CA GLY A 119 13.69 -14.42 -7.30
C GLY A 119 15.17 -14.67 -7.59
N GLU A 120 15.61 -14.39 -8.80
CA GLU A 120 17.01 -14.52 -9.22
C GLU A 120 17.90 -13.50 -8.49
N ASP A 121 17.60 -12.20 -8.66
CA ASP A 121 18.31 -11.08 -8.03
C ASP A 121 17.43 -10.29 -7.07
N SER A 122 16.37 -10.90 -6.56
CA SER A 122 15.42 -10.21 -5.71
C SER A 122 14.73 -11.17 -4.73
N PHE A 123 14.13 -10.60 -3.70
CA PHE A 123 13.19 -11.33 -2.85
C PHE A 123 12.07 -10.43 -2.37
N THR A 124 10.96 -11.03 -1.97
CA THR A 124 9.87 -10.34 -1.32
C THR A 124 9.65 -10.88 0.08
N LEU A 125 9.22 -10.00 0.97
CA LEU A 125 8.84 -10.33 2.35
C LEU A 125 7.48 -9.69 2.64
N SER A 126 6.66 -10.37 3.42
CA SER A 126 5.44 -9.76 3.97
C SER A 126 5.14 -10.29 5.36
N GLY A 127 4.46 -9.47 6.14
CA GLY A 127 4.14 -9.80 7.52
C GLY A 127 3.38 -8.67 8.22
N PRO A 128 3.07 -8.85 9.50
CA PRO A 128 2.45 -7.80 10.29
C PRO A 128 3.39 -6.60 10.42
N GLN A 129 2.84 -5.39 10.39
CA GLN A 129 3.62 -4.19 10.66
C GLN A 129 4.00 -4.14 12.14
N CYS A 130 5.28 -3.92 12.42
CA CYS A 130 5.81 -3.75 13.76
C CYS A 130 6.51 -2.39 13.89
N GLU A 131 6.35 -1.74 15.03
CA GLU A 131 7.06 -0.53 15.40
C GLU A 131 7.62 -0.68 16.81
N ASN A 132 8.90 -0.38 16.99
CA ASN A 132 9.62 -0.54 18.26
C ASN A 132 9.46 -1.95 18.90
N GLY A 133 9.40 -2.99 18.05
CA GLY A 133 9.22 -4.38 18.48
C GLY A 133 7.78 -4.76 18.86
N SER A 134 6.82 -3.85 18.72
CA SER A 134 5.40 -4.10 18.97
C SER A 134 4.63 -4.14 17.66
N ARG A 135 3.74 -5.11 17.51
CA ARG A 135 2.85 -5.21 16.35
C ARG A 135 1.85 -4.05 16.35
N ILE A 136 1.66 -3.45 15.18
CA ILE A 136 0.57 -2.50 14.93
C ILE A 136 -0.64 -3.30 14.46
N ASP A 137 -1.70 -3.34 15.27
CA ASP A 137 -2.90 -4.10 14.95
C ASP A 137 -3.58 -3.58 13.68
N GLY A 138 -4.01 -4.51 12.83
CA GLY A 138 -4.71 -4.22 11.60
C GLY A 138 -3.83 -3.68 10.46
N TYR A 139 -2.49 -3.71 10.61
CA TYR A 139 -1.56 -3.29 9.57
C TYR A 139 -0.55 -4.38 9.22
N SER A 140 -0.29 -4.49 7.92
CA SER A 140 0.75 -5.35 7.36
C SER A 140 1.69 -4.56 6.45
N TYR A 141 2.83 -5.17 6.17
CA TYR A 141 3.77 -4.66 5.18
C TYR A 141 3.97 -5.65 4.03
N TYR A 142 4.38 -5.13 2.89
CA TYR A 142 4.90 -5.86 1.74
C TYR A 142 6.15 -5.19 1.22
N THR A 143 7.25 -5.92 1.18
CA THR A 143 8.57 -5.41 0.79
C THR A 143 9.15 -6.22 -0.35
N LYS A 144 9.70 -5.54 -1.36
CA LYS A 144 10.59 -6.13 -2.36
C LYS A 144 11.99 -5.58 -2.20
N VAL A 145 12.98 -6.45 -2.28
CA VAL A 145 14.39 -6.11 -2.31
C VAL A 145 14.96 -6.58 -3.63
N VAL A 146 15.63 -5.68 -4.35
CA VAL A 146 16.37 -5.99 -5.57
C VAL A 146 17.85 -5.77 -5.30
N ALA A 147 18.65 -6.80 -5.55
CA ALA A 147 20.11 -6.72 -5.42
C ALA A 147 20.73 -6.20 -6.73
N ASN A 148 21.60 -5.21 -6.62
CA ASN A 148 22.44 -4.76 -7.73
C ASN A 148 23.84 -4.45 -7.19
N HIS A 149 24.82 -5.27 -7.58
CA HIS A 149 26.20 -5.22 -7.10
C HIS A 149 26.31 -5.20 -5.55
N LYS A 150 26.73 -4.09 -4.98
CA LYS A 150 26.92 -3.91 -3.52
C LYS A 150 25.73 -3.25 -2.84
N LEU A 151 24.66 -3.00 -3.58
CA LEU A 151 23.49 -2.26 -3.10
C LEU A 151 22.25 -3.15 -3.11
N TRP A 152 21.38 -2.89 -2.16
CA TRP A 152 20.00 -3.36 -2.16
C TRP A 152 19.08 -2.18 -2.28
N PHE A 153 18.13 -2.31 -3.19
CA PHE A 153 17.04 -1.39 -3.42
C PHE A 153 15.79 -1.98 -2.79
N VAL A 154 15.34 -1.32 -1.75
CA VAL A 154 14.22 -1.79 -0.93
C VAL A 154 12.99 -0.94 -1.23
N TYR A 155 11.88 -1.58 -1.55
CA TYR A 155 10.61 -0.94 -1.81
C TYR A 155 9.54 -1.58 -0.94
N THR A 156 8.97 -0.80 -0.03
CA THR A 156 8.05 -1.27 1.00
C THR A 156 6.72 -0.52 0.93
N MET A 157 5.63 -1.24 1.06
CA MET A 157 4.31 -0.68 1.29
C MET A 157 3.80 -1.14 2.66
N ILE A 158 3.26 -0.20 3.43
CA ILE A 158 2.55 -0.45 4.69
C ILE A 158 1.09 -0.14 4.44
N TYR A 159 0.20 -1.07 4.81
CA TYR A 159 -1.21 -0.99 4.46
C TYR A 159 -2.12 -1.63 5.53
N PRO A 160 -3.40 -1.18 5.63
CA PRO A 160 -4.39 -1.83 6.49
C PRO A 160 -4.76 -3.21 5.93
N ASP A 161 -4.82 -4.22 6.82
CA ASP A 161 -5.11 -5.62 6.46
C ASP A 161 -6.42 -5.77 5.67
N ASP A 162 -7.45 -5.03 6.06
CA ASP A 162 -8.77 -5.08 5.44
C ASP A 162 -8.78 -4.57 3.98
N TYR A 163 -7.75 -3.83 3.55
CA TYR A 163 -7.66 -3.27 2.20
C TYR A 163 -6.81 -4.10 1.24
N LYS A 164 -6.17 -5.16 1.72
CA LYS A 164 -5.21 -5.97 0.94
C LYS A 164 -5.72 -6.37 -0.45
N ASP A 165 -6.97 -6.81 -0.55
CA ASP A 165 -7.57 -7.30 -1.80
C ASP A 165 -7.77 -6.22 -2.85
N VAL A 166 -7.94 -4.96 -2.46
CA VAL A 166 -8.10 -3.82 -3.40
C VAL A 166 -6.77 -3.15 -3.78
N LEU A 167 -5.65 -3.55 -3.16
CA LEU A 167 -4.31 -3.00 -3.39
C LEU A 167 -3.49 -3.75 -4.47
N THR A 168 -4.11 -4.64 -5.24
CA THR A 168 -3.44 -5.50 -6.23
C THR A 168 -2.54 -4.71 -7.19
N ARG A 169 -2.97 -3.52 -7.60
CA ARG A 169 -2.19 -2.65 -8.48
C ARG A 169 -0.89 -2.19 -7.82
N LEU A 170 -0.94 -1.79 -6.55
CA LEU A 170 0.26 -1.37 -5.81
C LEU A 170 1.23 -2.52 -5.59
N PHE A 171 0.73 -3.71 -5.26
CA PHE A 171 1.59 -4.90 -5.17
C PHE A 171 2.31 -5.16 -6.49
N LYS A 172 1.60 -5.01 -7.62
CA LYS A 172 2.21 -5.17 -8.95
C LYS A 172 3.30 -4.13 -9.20
N GLU A 173 3.07 -2.85 -8.88
CA GLU A 173 4.08 -1.80 -9.06
C GLU A 173 5.33 -2.06 -8.20
N ILE A 174 5.16 -2.63 -7.00
CA ILE A 174 6.29 -3.04 -6.16
C ILE A 174 7.02 -4.24 -6.79
N ASP A 175 6.28 -5.23 -7.27
CA ASP A 175 6.87 -6.41 -7.92
C ASP A 175 7.59 -6.08 -9.23
N ASP A 176 7.13 -5.05 -9.92
CA ASP A 176 7.72 -4.56 -11.18
C ASP A 176 8.90 -3.57 -10.96
N LEU A 177 9.36 -3.37 -9.70
CA LEU A 177 10.51 -2.52 -9.42
C LEU A 177 11.72 -2.97 -10.23
N GLN A 178 12.19 -2.07 -11.08
CA GLN A 178 13.38 -2.26 -11.91
C GLN A 178 14.49 -1.31 -11.45
N VAL A 179 15.68 -1.85 -11.33
CA VAL A 179 16.88 -1.10 -11.03
C VAL A 179 17.78 -1.17 -12.26
N TRP A 180 18.08 -0.02 -12.82
CA TRP A 180 18.91 0.06 -14.01
C TRP A 180 20.38 -0.05 -13.64
N GLU A 181 21.13 -0.91 -14.33
CA GLU A 181 22.58 -0.91 -14.21
C GLU A 181 23.14 0.38 -14.83
N ARG A 182 23.87 1.16 -14.07
CA ARG A 182 24.79 2.13 -14.67
C ARG A 182 25.98 1.35 -15.20
N LEU A 183 26.07 1.27 -16.54
CA LEU A 183 27.25 0.78 -17.24
C LEU A 183 28.46 1.66 -16.95
#